data_f18712c0dbe8b12877947ac47e60c277
#
_entry.id   f18712c0dbe8b12877947ac47e60c277
#
_cell.length_a   1.000
_cell.length_b   1.000
_cell.length_c   1.000
_cell.angle_alpha   90.00
_cell.angle_beta   90.00
_cell.angle_gamma   90.00
#
_symmetry.space_group_name_H-M   'P 1'
#
loop_
_entity.id
_entity.type
_entity.pdbx_description
1 polymer ?
#
loop_
_entity_poly.entity_id
_entity_poly.type
_entity_poly.pdbx_seq_one_letter_code
_entity_poly.pdbx_strand_id
1 'polypeptide(L)'
;AEQIDQICQGLAVLRPLVPIAVLAEISGTTESAVRSFAYDLGRPLLVKGGSLHFLDEPSETWFRETFQPDKVKLATFLARLKPITASSSYVASTIPQLLLAAGRMDELVDLALSVDGLPTSNPLERRDVEVQRLTFALKACLQEKRYVSAAKLALKLAGELAGVERQNELIQGNTDIASALLSPDRIDELVSRRTFGGHWKGAHHAYEAGLLAGRAEFLAEARSRLKMAIDWLYSWARMPHEERENANERVETSDMAELAMAKLLAEGPSDAVRFLRGWTPRSLSMAAGGSLAHRLVDLGRYDLLDQLAEHGAR
;
A
#
# COMPACT_ATOMS: atom_id res chain seq x y z
N ALA A 1 -18.61 36.30 -3.47
CA ALA A 1 -18.84 35.53 -4.70
C ALA A 1 -17.53 34.97 -5.26
N GLU A 2 -16.52 35.81 -5.55
CA GLU A 2 -15.25 35.40 -6.16
C GLU A 2 -14.47 34.35 -5.35
N GLN A 3 -14.41 34.49 -4.03
CA GLN A 3 -13.74 33.53 -3.16
C GLN A 3 -14.41 32.15 -3.15
N ILE A 4 -15.74 32.13 -3.17
CA ILE A 4 -16.51 30.88 -3.25
C ILE A 4 -16.24 30.19 -4.58
N ASP A 5 -16.25 30.93 -5.68
CA ASP A 5 -15.96 30.40 -7.02
C ASP A 5 -14.55 29.78 -7.10
N GLN A 6 -13.55 30.44 -6.48
CA GLN A 6 -12.18 29.90 -6.40
C GLN A 6 -12.12 28.59 -5.59
N ILE A 7 -12.85 28.48 -4.47
CA ILE A 7 -12.92 27.25 -3.69
C ILE A 7 -13.61 26.14 -4.52
N CYS A 8 -14.73 26.46 -5.20
CA CYS A 8 -15.43 25.50 -6.05
C CYS A 8 -14.54 24.97 -7.19
N GLN A 9 -13.86 25.87 -7.91
CA GLN A 9 -12.94 25.49 -8.99
C GLN A 9 -11.73 24.69 -8.48
N GLY A 10 -11.18 25.07 -7.30
CA GLY A 10 -10.12 24.30 -6.64
C GLY A 10 -10.57 22.90 -6.27
N LEU A 11 -11.75 22.76 -5.66
CA LEU A 11 -12.33 21.48 -5.28
C LEU A 11 -12.65 20.60 -6.50
N ALA A 12 -13.06 21.19 -7.62
CA ALA A 12 -13.41 20.47 -8.84
C ALA A 12 -12.19 19.77 -9.50
N VAL A 13 -10.98 20.32 -9.35
CA VAL A 13 -9.76 19.77 -9.98
C VAL A 13 -8.89 18.93 -9.06
N LEU A 14 -9.12 18.99 -7.75
CA LEU A 14 -8.37 18.21 -6.79
C LEU A 14 -8.89 16.75 -6.71
N ARG A 15 -8.01 15.85 -6.38
CA ARG A 15 -8.35 14.43 -6.20
C ARG A 15 -9.27 14.25 -4.98
N PRO A 16 -10.09 13.17 -4.93
CA PRO A 16 -10.90 12.88 -3.74
C PRO A 16 -10.08 12.87 -2.44
N LEU A 17 -10.74 13.12 -1.31
CA LEU A 17 -10.12 13.29 0.01
C LEU A 17 -9.26 14.56 0.08
N VAL A 18 -9.84 15.69 -0.31
CA VAL A 18 -9.14 16.97 -0.47
C VAL A 18 -8.72 17.52 0.90
N PRO A 19 -7.40 17.62 1.21
CA PRO A 19 -6.95 18.27 2.43
C PRO A 19 -7.35 19.75 2.45
N ILE A 20 -7.92 20.21 3.56
CA ILE A 20 -8.41 21.59 3.69
C ILE A 20 -7.31 22.60 3.48
N ALA A 21 -6.09 22.33 3.98
CA ALA A 21 -4.93 23.19 3.77
C ALA A 21 -4.55 23.33 2.29
N VAL A 22 -4.62 22.23 1.52
CA VAL A 22 -4.33 22.24 0.07
C VAL A 22 -5.42 23.01 -0.70
N LEU A 23 -6.69 22.82 -0.33
CA LEU A 23 -7.79 23.57 -0.95
C LEU A 23 -7.69 25.08 -0.63
N ALA A 24 -7.29 25.43 0.58
CA ALA A 24 -7.04 26.82 0.95
C ALA A 24 -5.92 27.44 0.12
N GLU A 25 -4.80 26.74 -0.03
CA GLU A 25 -3.64 27.21 -0.82
C GLU A 25 -4.00 27.38 -2.31
N ILE A 26 -4.58 26.37 -2.95
CA ILE A 26 -4.94 26.43 -4.37
C ILE A 26 -5.96 27.54 -4.65
N SER A 27 -6.90 27.75 -3.72
CA SER A 27 -7.94 28.78 -3.83
C SER A 27 -7.46 30.18 -3.43
N GLY A 28 -6.26 30.28 -2.83
CA GLY A 28 -5.73 31.56 -2.31
C GLY A 28 -6.60 32.13 -1.17
N THR A 29 -7.05 31.26 -0.27
CA THR A 29 -7.92 31.63 0.86
C THR A 29 -7.40 31.00 2.17
N THR A 30 -8.14 31.12 3.24
CA THR A 30 -7.82 30.52 4.54
C THR A 30 -8.52 29.19 4.76
N GLU A 31 -7.95 28.31 5.58
CA GLU A 31 -8.61 27.07 5.99
C GLU A 31 -9.96 27.31 6.67
N SER A 32 -10.08 28.41 7.44
CA SER A 32 -11.33 28.81 8.08
C SER A 32 -12.42 29.10 7.06
N ALA A 33 -12.09 29.80 5.97
CA ALA A 33 -13.03 30.09 4.89
C ALA A 33 -13.47 28.81 4.16
N VAL A 34 -12.52 27.87 3.93
CA VAL A 34 -12.83 26.56 3.34
C VAL A 34 -13.76 25.75 4.23
N ARG A 35 -13.53 25.74 5.54
CA ARG A 35 -14.41 25.06 6.52
C ARG A 35 -15.82 25.67 6.54
N SER A 36 -15.90 27.01 6.58
CA SER A 36 -17.18 27.72 6.51
C SER A 36 -17.94 27.35 5.25
N PHE A 37 -17.28 27.40 4.09
CA PHE A 37 -17.85 26.99 2.81
C PHE A 37 -18.40 25.54 2.86
N ALA A 38 -17.65 24.61 3.40
CA ALA A 38 -18.07 23.22 3.50
C ALA A 38 -19.31 23.03 4.42
N TYR A 39 -19.39 23.76 5.53
CA TYR A 39 -20.56 23.75 6.41
C TYR A 39 -21.78 24.43 5.77
N ASP A 40 -21.56 25.52 5.06
CA ASP A 40 -22.64 26.25 4.37
C ASP A 40 -23.23 25.45 3.21
N LEU A 41 -22.40 24.70 2.47
CA LEU A 41 -22.85 23.81 1.40
C LEU A 41 -23.62 22.61 1.96
N GLY A 42 -23.30 22.16 3.16
CA GLY A 42 -24.02 21.13 3.90
C GLY A 42 -23.87 19.73 3.30
N ARG A 43 -24.98 19.01 3.09
CA ARG A 43 -25.01 17.57 2.79
C ARG A 43 -24.09 17.03 1.69
N PRO A 44 -23.79 17.73 0.58
CA PRO A 44 -22.90 17.15 -0.45
C PRO A 44 -21.46 16.94 0.01
N LEU A 45 -21.00 17.70 1.02
CA LEU A 45 -19.62 17.63 1.52
C LEU A 45 -19.55 17.21 2.98
N LEU A 46 -18.62 16.32 3.27
CA LEU A 46 -18.28 15.89 4.63
C LEU A 46 -16.86 16.37 4.97
N VAL A 47 -16.73 16.95 6.18
CA VAL A 47 -15.43 17.30 6.78
C VAL A 47 -15.02 16.17 7.72
N LYS A 48 -13.93 15.45 7.41
CA LYS A 48 -13.41 14.37 8.25
C LYS A 48 -11.88 14.40 8.26
N GLY A 49 -11.26 14.36 9.44
CA GLY A 49 -9.80 14.24 9.59
C GLY A 49 -8.99 15.35 8.92
N GLY A 50 -9.54 16.58 8.80
CA GLY A 50 -8.85 17.67 8.10
C GLY A 50 -8.98 17.64 6.57
N SER A 51 -9.80 16.74 6.01
CA SER A 51 -10.08 16.61 4.59
C SER A 51 -11.55 16.78 4.27
N LEU A 52 -11.84 17.19 3.03
CA LEU A 52 -13.17 17.26 2.44
C LEU A 52 -13.45 16.05 1.57
N HIS A 53 -14.66 15.53 1.68
CA HIS A 53 -15.16 14.39 0.91
C HIS A 53 -16.50 14.73 0.29
N PHE A 54 -16.76 14.32 -0.94
CA PHE A 54 -18.12 14.22 -1.43
C PHE A 54 -18.78 12.99 -0.83
N LEU A 55 -20.06 13.11 -0.45
CA LEU A 55 -20.83 12.00 0.13
C LEU A 55 -21.29 10.98 -0.90
N ASP A 56 -21.46 11.43 -2.14
CA ASP A 56 -21.92 10.60 -3.24
C ASP A 56 -21.27 10.99 -4.56
N GLU A 57 -21.10 10.00 -5.44
CA GLU A 57 -20.48 10.15 -6.75
C GLU A 57 -21.27 11.06 -7.72
N PRO A 58 -22.62 11.01 -7.79
CA PRO A 58 -23.39 11.92 -8.63
C PRO A 58 -23.16 13.39 -8.29
N SER A 59 -23.15 13.74 -7.01
CA SER A 59 -22.85 15.11 -6.55
C SER A 59 -21.44 15.54 -6.91
N GLU A 60 -20.46 14.66 -6.73
CA GLU A 60 -19.06 14.92 -7.11
C GLU A 60 -18.93 15.15 -8.62
N THR A 61 -19.53 14.30 -9.44
CA THR A 61 -19.48 14.40 -10.91
C THR A 61 -20.08 15.70 -11.39
N TRP A 62 -21.30 16.01 -10.93
CA TRP A 62 -21.97 17.26 -11.27
C TRP A 62 -21.14 18.49 -10.87
N PHE A 63 -20.57 18.45 -9.68
CA PHE A 63 -19.76 19.57 -9.16
C PHE A 63 -18.51 19.78 -10.01
N ARG A 64 -17.80 18.70 -10.33
CA ARG A 64 -16.60 18.73 -11.18
C ARG A 64 -16.90 19.25 -12.58
N GLU A 65 -18.00 18.85 -13.18
CA GLU A 65 -18.42 19.33 -14.50
C GLU A 65 -18.81 20.80 -14.48
N THR A 66 -19.52 21.25 -13.41
CA THR A 66 -20.04 22.61 -13.30
C THR A 66 -18.93 23.65 -13.06
N PHE A 67 -17.94 23.31 -12.24
CA PHE A 67 -16.90 24.26 -11.78
C PHE A 67 -15.54 24.02 -12.43
N GLN A 68 -15.48 23.48 -13.64
CA GLN A 68 -14.21 23.30 -14.34
C GLN A 68 -13.52 24.64 -14.61
N PRO A 69 -12.27 24.85 -14.15
CA PRO A 69 -11.51 26.04 -14.44
C PRO A 69 -10.98 26.02 -15.88
N ASP A 70 -10.79 27.18 -16.45
CA ASP A 70 -10.09 27.35 -17.72
C ASP A 70 -8.55 27.14 -17.57
N LYS A 71 -7.84 27.14 -18.71
CA LYS A 71 -6.38 26.92 -18.74
C LYS A 71 -5.59 28.00 -17.98
N VAL A 72 -6.09 29.24 -17.94
CA VAL A 72 -5.43 30.36 -17.25
C VAL A 72 -5.53 30.15 -15.74
N LYS A 73 -6.69 29.73 -15.28
CA LYS A 73 -6.93 29.40 -13.87
C LYS A 73 -6.11 28.17 -13.42
N LEU A 74 -6.03 27.15 -14.27
CA LEU A 74 -5.19 25.97 -14.01
C LEU A 74 -3.70 26.35 -13.89
N ALA A 75 -3.21 27.27 -14.71
CA ALA A 75 -1.83 27.79 -14.58
C ALA A 75 -1.61 28.52 -13.25
N THR A 76 -2.60 29.28 -12.78
CA THR A 76 -2.55 29.93 -11.46
C THR A 76 -2.54 28.90 -10.33
N PHE A 77 -3.36 27.86 -10.42
CA PHE A 77 -3.41 26.76 -9.44
C PHE A 77 -2.08 26.00 -9.38
N LEU A 78 -1.49 25.68 -10.53
CA LEU A 78 -0.17 25.07 -10.61
C LEU A 78 0.89 25.94 -9.94
N ALA A 79 0.89 27.26 -10.19
CA ALA A 79 1.85 28.18 -9.59
C ALA A 79 1.75 28.22 -8.05
N ARG A 80 0.53 28.14 -7.50
CA ARG A 80 0.30 28.10 -6.04
C ARG A 80 0.71 26.77 -5.41
N LEU A 81 0.49 25.65 -6.09
CA LEU A 81 0.78 24.32 -5.54
C LEU A 81 2.25 23.89 -5.69
N LYS A 82 2.96 24.37 -6.72
CA LYS A 82 4.37 24.01 -6.96
C LYS A 82 5.28 24.17 -5.72
N PRO A 83 5.21 25.25 -4.93
CA PRO A 83 6.09 25.44 -3.77
C PRO A 83 5.91 24.39 -2.67
N ILE A 84 4.70 23.82 -2.51
CA ILE A 84 4.37 22.85 -1.46
C ILE A 84 4.42 21.40 -1.94
N THR A 85 4.85 21.14 -3.18
CA THR A 85 4.87 19.79 -3.77
C THR A 85 5.76 18.84 -2.96
N ALA A 86 6.97 19.29 -2.57
CA ALA A 86 7.92 18.44 -1.84
C ALA A 86 7.50 18.15 -0.38
N SER A 87 6.61 18.96 0.19
CA SER A 87 6.10 18.79 1.56
C SER A 87 4.76 18.05 1.64
N SER A 88 4.11 17.79 0.51
CA SER A 88 2.79 17.15 0.46
C SER A 88 2.71 16.09 -0.64
N SER A 89 2.64 14.83 -0.24
CA SER A 89 2.44 13.70 -1.17
C SER A 89 1.13 13.81 -1.96
N TYR A 90 0.08 14.35 -1.33
CA TYR A 90 -1.18 14.66 -2.00
C TYR A 90 -0.99 15.64 -3.15
N VAL A 91 -0.31 16.77 -2.92
CA VAL A 91 -0.01 17.76 -3.96
C VAL A 91 0.88 17.17 -5.03
N ALA A 92 1.95 16.49 -4.62
CA ALA A 92 2.89 15.84 -5.52
C ALA A 92 2.22 14.85 -6.50
N SER A 93 1.20 14.14 -6.05
CA SER A 93 0.42 13.21 -6.89
C SER A 93 -0.70 13.89 -7.69
N THR A 94 -1.08 15.13 -7.35
CA THR A 94 -2.14 15.90 -8.04
C THR A 94 -1.60 16.74 -9.20
N ILE A 95 -0.37 17.28 -9.09
CA ILE A 95 0.27 18.11 -10.14
C ILE A 95 0.21 17.49 -11.54
N PRO A 96 0.49 16.17 -11.74
CA PRO A 96 0.40 15.55 -13.07
C PRO A 96 -0.96 15.72 -13.75
N GLN A 97 -2.04 15.60 -13.00
CA GLN A 97 -3.40 15.77 -13.54
C GLN A 97 -3.67 17.21 -13.96
N LEU A 98 -3.22 18.18 -13.15
CA LEU A 98 -3.35 19.60 -13.46
C LEU A 98 -2.54 19.99 -14.70
N LEU A 99 -1.32 19.45 -14.86
CA LEU A 99 -0.50 19.66 -16.05
C LEU A 99 -1.18 19.12 -17.32
N LEU A 100 -1.76 17.91 -17.23
CA LEU A 100 -2.50 17.33 -18.34
C LEU A 100 -3.74 18.17 -18.69
N ALA A 101 -4.54 18.54 -17.71
CA ALA A 101 -5.73 19.38 -17.89
C ALA A 101 -5.39 20.77 -18.50
N ALA A 102 -4.22 21.33 -18.12
CA ALA A 102 -3.71 22.57 -18.70
C ALA A 102 -3.11 22.38 -20.10
N GLY A 103 -2.99 21.17 -20.62
CA GLY A 103 -2.37 20.86 -21.91
C GLY A 103 -0.84 20.97 -21.91
N ARG A 104 -0.18 20.94 -20.73
CA ARG A 104 1.26 21.12 -20.55
C ARG A 104 1.97 19.76 -20.55
N MET A 105 1.84 19.01 -21.66
CA MET A 105 2.30 17.63 -21.78
C MET A 105 3.84 17.49 -21.64
N ASP A 106 4.62 18.43 -22.17
CA ASP A 106 6.08 18.36 -22.05
C ASP A 106 6.53 18.49 -20.59
N GLU A 107 5.92 19.41 -19.87
CA GLU A 107 6.22 19.55 -18.42
C GLU A 107 5.76 18.36 -17.60
N LEU A 108 4.67 17.70 -17.99
CA LEU A 108 4.23 16.46 -17.36
C LEU A 108 5.27 15.35 -17.54
N VAL A 109 5.80 15.20 -18.76
CA VAL A 109 6.86 14.22 -19.06
C VAL A 109 8.15 14.54 -18.30
N ASP A 110 8.58 15.79 -18.31
CA ASP A 110 9.80 16.22 -17.62
C ASP A 110 9.66 16.03 -16.11
N LEU A 111 8.51 16.39 -15.51
CA LEU A 111 8.22 16.16 -14.11
C LEU A 111 8.27 14.68 -13.76
N ALA A 112 7.70 13.80 -14.57
CA ALA A 112 7.67 12.35 -14.31
C ALA A 112 9.06 11.71 -14.45
N LEU A 113 9.91 12.24 -15.33
CA LEU A 113 11.28 11.77 -15.52
C LEU A 113 12.28 12.37 -14.50
N SER A 114 11.93 13.47 -13.83
CA SER A 114 12.74 14.10 -12.81
C SER A 114 12.43 13.60 -11.40
N VAL A 115 13.25 14.00 -10.44
CA VAL A 115 13.01 13.81 -9.00
C VAL A 115 12.41 15.07 -8.35
N ASP A 116 12.13 16.11 -9.14
CA ASP A 116 11.68 17.40 -8.64
C ASP A 116 10.29 17.30 -7.99
N GLY A 117 10.14 17.99 -6.87
CA GLY A 117 8.87 18.00 -6.13
C GLY A 117 8.38 16.62 -5.66
N LEU A 118 9.26 15.62 -5.56
CA LEU A 118 8.93 14.39 -4.85
C LEU A 118 8.96 14.64 -3.34
N PRO A 119 8.07 13.99 -2.54
CA PRO A 119 8.08 14.12 -1.09
C PRO A 119 9.44 13.76 -0.49
N THR A 120 9.90 14.56 0.47
CA THR A 120 11.22 14.38 1.10
C THR A 120 11.12 13.78 2.50
N SER A 121 9.95 13.82 3.13
CA SER A 121 9.74 13.40 4.51
C SER A 121 9.66 11.88 4.68
N ASN A 122 9.17 11.17 3.67
CA ASN A 122 8.95 9.73 3.73
C ASN A 122 9.41 9.05 2.42
N PRO A 123 10.44 8.19 2.46
CA PRO A 123 10.94 7.50 1.28
C PRO A 123 9.91 6.62 0.57
N LEU A 124 8.93 6.09 1.30
CA LEU A 124 7.88 5.23 0.75
C LEU A 124 6.85 6.07 -0.01
N GLU A 125 6.35 7.14 0.60
CA GLU A 125 5.46 8.09 -0.08
C GLU A 125 6.13 8.69 -1.32
N ARG A 126 7.42 9.03 -1.21
CA ARG A 126 8.21 9.49 -2.35
C ARG A 126 8.14 8.53 -3.53
N ARG A 127 8.36 7.24 -3.26
CA ARG A 127 8.35 6.20 -4.29
C ARG A 127 6.96 5.98 -4.87
N ASP A 128 5.93 5.92 -4.02
CA ASP A 128 4.55 5.78 -4.46
C ASP A 128 4.14 6.93 -5.39
N VAL A 129 4.51 8.17 -5.04
CA VAL A 129 4.28 9.35 -5.88
C VAL A 129 5.05 9.24 -7.21
N GLU A 130 6.30 8.77 -7.19
CA GLU A 130 7.10 8.59 -8.41
C GLU A 130 6.48 7.58 -9.36
N VAL A 131 6.09 6.40 -8.86
CA VAL A 131 5.41 5.37 -9.64
C VAL A 131 4.06 5.87 -10.19
N GLN A 132 3.28 6.59 -9.38
CA GLN A 132 2.02 7.18 -9.83
C GLN A 132 2.22 8.20 -10.95
N ARG A 133 3.22 9.11 -10.82
CA ARG A 133 3.56 10.09 -11.85
C ARG A 133 3.97 9.43 -13.16
N LEU A 134 4.86 8.44 -13.08
CA LEU A 134 5.33 7.69 -14.25
C LEU A 134 4.17 6.98 -14.96
N THR A 135 3.33 6.26 -14.19
CA THR A 135 2.17 5.56 -14.74
C THR A 135 1.18 6.51 -15.40
N PHE A 136 0.91 7.65 -14.76
CA PHE A 136 -0.02 8.65 -15.28
C PHE A 136 0.51 9.30 -16.57
N ALA A 137 1.77 9.74 -16.57
CA ALA A 137 2.42 10.35 -17.74
C ALA A 137 2.53 9.35 -18.90
N LEU A 138 2.85 8.08 -18.62
CA LEU A 138 2.89 7.02 -19.64
C LEU A 138 1.53 6.84 -20.32
N LYS A 139 0.45 6.71 -19.53
CA LYS A 139 -0.92 6.61 -20.09
C LYS A 139 -1.28 7.82 -20.94
N ALA A 140 -0.99 9.02 -20.48
CA ALA A 140 -1.23 10.26 -21.20
C ALA A 140 -0.44 10.31 -22.53
N CYS A 141 0.85 9.93 -22.51
CA CYS A 141 1.69 9.87 -23.71
C CYS A 141 1.18 8.84 -24.74
N LEU A 142 0.68 7.70 -24.28
CA LEU A 142 0.11 6.68 -25.18
C LEU A 142 -1.18 7.17 -25.83
N GLN A 143 -2.05 7.86 -25.09
CA GLN A 143 -3.28 8.48 -25.62
C GLN A 143 -2.97 9.55 -26.69
N GLU A 144 -1.95 10.38 -26.43
CA GLU A 144 -1.49 11.43 -27.34
C GLU A 144 -0.52 10.92 -28.43
N LYS A 145 -0.28 9.60 -28.51
CA LYS A 145 0.61 8.94 -29.48
C LYS A 145 2.06 9.46 -29.43
N ARG A 146 2.53 9.91 -28.27
CA ARG A 146 3.90 10.38 -28.04
C ARG A 146 4.83 9.21 -27.68
N TYR A 147 5.09 8.32 -28.61
CA TYR A 147 5.73 7.03 -28.39
C TYR A 147 7.16 7.11 -27.84
N VAL A 148 7.94 8.13 -28.24
CA VAL A 148 9.31 8.30 -27.72
C VAL A 148 9.29 8.63 -26.23
N SER A 149 8.44 9.54 -25.81
CA SER A 149 8.26 9.88 -24.39
C SER A 149 7.68 8.68 -23.62
N ALA A 150 6.70 7.98 -24.20
CA ALA A 150 6.14 6.77 -23.60
C ALA A 150 7.20 5.69 -23.37
N ALA A 151 8.10 5.46 -24.32
CA ALA A 151 9.20 4.49 -24.17
C ALA A 151 10.16 4.87 -23.01
N LYS A 152 10.54 6.15 -22.89
CA LYS A 152 11.39 6.63 -21.77
C LYS A 152 10.70 6.41 -20.42
N LEU A 153 9.41 6.77 -20.33
CA LEU A 153 8.61 6.59 -19.12
C LEU A 153 8.44 5.11 -18.77
N ALA A 154 8.18 4.25 -19.75
CA ALA A 154 8.04 2.82 -19.54
C ALA A 154 9.34 2.17 -19.02
N LEU A 155 10.49 2.55 -19.55
CA LEU A 155 11.79 2.05 -19.08
C LEU A 155 12.07 2.45 -17.63
N LYS A 156 11.81 3.74 -17.28
CA LYS A 156 11.98 4.20 -15.90
C LYS A 156 10.99 3.53 -14.97
N LEU A 157 9.72 3.42 -15.36
CA LEU A 157 8.67 2.76 -14.57
C LEU A 157 8.99 1.28 -14.32
N ALA A 158 9.49 0.56 -15.33
CA ALA A 158 9.91 -0.84 -15.18
C ALA A 158 11.03 -0.99 -14.14
N GLY A 159 12.00 -0.06 -14.13
CA GLY A 159 13.06 -0.04 -13.12
C GLY A 159 12.52 0.17 -11.70
N GLU A 160 11.57 1.09 -11.54
CA GLU A 160 10.95 1.36 -10.25
C GLU A 160 10.07 0.19 -9.77
N LEU A 161 9.27 -0.40 -10.64
CA LEU A 161 8.42 -1.55 -10.29
C LEU A 161 9.26 -2.78 -9.91
N ALA A 162 10.32 -3.10 -10.67
CA ALA A 162 11.23 -4.19 -10.32
C ALA A 162 11.89 -3.98 -8.95
N GLY A 163 12.16 -2.73 -8.58
CA GLY A 163 12.64 -2.40 -7.23
C GLY A 163 11.59 -2.64 -6.14
N VAL A 164 10.29 -2.40 -6.41
CA VAL A 164 9.18 -2.70 -5.47
C VAL A 164 9.02 -4.20 -5.28
N GLU A 165 9.03 -4.98 -6.35
CA GLU A 165 8.93 -6.44 -6.28
C GLU A 165 10.06 -7.03 -5.44
N ARG A 166 11.30 -6.65 -5.71
CA ARG A 166 12.45 -7.10 -4.90
C ARG A 166 12.32 -6.73 -3.42
N GLN A 167 11.84 -5.54 -3.12
CA GLN A 167 11.61 -5.13 -1.73
C GLN A 167 10.51 -5.98 -1.08
N ASN A 168 9.41 -6.24 -1.79
CA ASN A 168 8.33 -7.08 -1.28
C ASN A 168 8.77 -8.53 -1.10
N GLU A 169 9.57 -9.07 -2.00
CA GLU A 169 10.20 -10.39 -1.87
C GLU A 169 11.12 -10.46 -0.64
N LEU A 170 11.94 -9.42 -0.41
CA LEU A 170 12.78 -9.34 0.79
C LEU A 170 11.96 -9.28 2.07
N ILE A 171 10.88 -8.50 2.10
CA ILE A 171 9.97 -8.42 3.25
C ILE A 171 9.29 -9.76 3.46
N GLN A 172 8.79 -10.38 2.39
CA GLN A 172 8.13 -11.68 2.46
C GLN A 172 9.05 -12.79 2.93
N GLY A 173 10.31 -12.78 2.49
CA GLY A 173 11.31 -13.75 2.94
C GLY A 173 11.79 -13.55 4.38
N ASN A 174 11.51 -12.39 4.99
CA ASN A 174 11.99 -11.99 6.30
C ASN A 174 10.91 -11.22 7.09
N THR A 175 9.71 -11.77 7.19
CA THR A 175 8.55 -11.11 7.83
C THR A 175 8.79 -10.75 9.29
N ASP A 176 9.54 -11.56 10.01
CA ASP A 176 9.97 -11.39 11.39
C ASP A 176 10.89 -10.17 11.57
N ILE A 177 11.91 -10.05 10.72
CA ILE A 177 12.80 -8.88 10.70
C ILE A 177 12.02 -7.63 10.26
N ALA A 178 11.21 -7.76 9.22
CA ALA A 178 10.38 -6.66 8.71
C ALA A 178 9.39 -6.16 9.76
N SER A 179 8.77 -7.06 10.51
CA SER A 179 7.89 -6.71 11.63
C SER A 179 8.59 -5.86 12.70
N ALA A 180 9.86 -6.14 12.99
CA ALA A 180 10.63 -5.38 13.96
C ALA A 180 11.08 -3.99 13.44
N LEU A 181 11.37 -3.87 12.14
CA LEU A 181 11.97 -2.68 11.55
C LEU A 181 10.98 -1.69 10.92
N LEU A 182 9.86 -2.19 10.37
CA LEU A 182 8.89 -1.33 9.70
C LEU A 182 8.01 -0.59 10.71
N SER A 183 7.54 0.60 10.33
CA SER A 183 6.54 1.32 11.12
C SER A 183 5.18 0.60 11.09
N PRO A 184 4.33 0.78 12.12
CA PRO A 184 2.97 0.22 12.12
C PRO A 184 2.17 0.59 10.87
N ASP A 185 2.22 1.86 10.44
CA ASP A 185 1.51 2.34 9.24
C ASP A 185 1.96 1.61 7.97
N ARG A 186 3.26 1.27 7.89
CA ARG A 186 3.78 0.53 6.73
C ARG A 186 3.37 -0.93 6.75
N ILE A 187 3.32 -1.55 7.92
CA ILE A 187 2.81 -2.91 8.07
C ILE A 187 1.35 -2.96 7.64
N ASP A 188 0.52 -2.03 8.13
CA ASP A 188 -0.90 -1.94 7.77
C ASP A 188 -1.10 -1.72 6.25
N GLU A 189 -0.28 -0.88 5.63
CA GLU A 189 -0.31 -0.66 4.18
C GLU A 189 -0.01 -1.95 3.40
N LEU A 190 1.06 -2.68 3.75
CA LEU A 190 1.45 -3.93 3.07
C LEU A 190 0.36 -4.98 3.16
N VAL A 191 -0.25 -5.13 4.33
CA VAL A 191 -1.36 -6.06 4.58
C VAL A 191 -2.62 -5.64 3.81
N SER A 192 -2.98 -4.35 3.85
CA SER A 192 -4.16 -3.84 3.14
C SER A 192 -4.06 -3.98 1.62
N ARG A 193 -2.86 -3.84 1.07
CA ARG A 193 -2.60 -4.00 -0.37
C ARG A 193 -2.50 -5.45 -0.83
N ARG A 194 -2.54 -6.42 0.09
CA ARG A 194 -2.30 -7.85 -0.19
C ARG A 194 -1.04 -8.06 -1.01
N THR A 195 0.06 -7.48 -0.55
CA THR A 195 1.32 -7.40 -1.28
C THR A 195 2.00 -8.75 -1.44
N PHE A 196 1.75 -9.67 -0.52
CA PHE A 196 2.39 -10.99 -0.48
C PHE A 196 1.68 -11.99 -1.38
N GLY A 197 2.48 -12.84 -2.02
CA GLY A 197 2.02 -13.90 -2.90
C GLY A 197 2.57 -15.26 -2.50
N GLY A 198 2.19 -16.28 -3.24
CA GLY A 198 2.69 -17.65 -3.07
C GLY A 198 1.99 -18.61 -4.02
N HIS A 199 2.41 -19.87 -3.96
CA HIS A 199 1.94 -20.91 -4.88
C HIS A 199 0.66 -21.62 -4.41
N TRP A 200 -0.03 -21.09 -3.39
CA TRP A 200 -1.31 -21.61 -2.90
C TRP A 200 -2.19 -20.46 -2.40
N LYS A 201 -3.50 -20.67 -2.38
CA LYS A 201 -4.49 -19.61 -2.11
C LYS A 201 -4.38 -18.94 -0.73
N GLY A 202 -3.88 -19.68 0.26
CA GLY A 202 -3.69 -19.16 1.62
C GLY A 202 -2.37 -18.44 1.88
N ALA A 203 -1.44 -18.45 0.91
CA ALA A 203 -0.08 -17.95 1.10
C ALA A 203 -0.03 -16.51 1.61
N HIS A 204 -0.78 -15.59 0.99
CA HIS A 204 -0.80 -14.19 1.40
C HIS A 204 -1.21 -14.03 2.87
N HIS A 205 -2.19 -14.79 3.36
CA HIS A 205 -2.59 -14.76 4.76
C HIS A 205 -1.50 -15.30 5.70
N ALA A 206 -0.69 -16.27 5.25
CA ALA A 206 0.41 -16.80 6.05
C ALA A 206 1.49 -15.72 6.27
N TYR A 207 1.92 -15.04 5.21
CA TYR A 207 2.92 -13.98 5.29
C TYR A 207 2.41 -12.71 5.97
N GLU A 208 1.13 -12.34 5.76
CA GLU A 208 0.47 -11.26 6.51
C GLU A 208 0.45 -11.58 8.01
N ALA A 209 0.09 -12.82 8.39
CA ALA A 209 0.10 -13.25 9.79
C ALA A 209 1.50 -13.18 10.40
N GLY A 210 2.54 -13.62 9.69
CA GLY A 210 3.93 -13.55 10.14
C GLY A 210 4.40 -12.12 10.37
N LEU A 211 4.08 -11.23 9.43
CA LEU A 211 4.43 -9.80 9.54
C LEU A 211 3.73 -9.13 10.73
N LEU A 212 2.45 -9.43 10.96
CA LEU A 212 1.65 -8.86 12.05
C LEU A 212 2.00 -9.45 13.43
N ALA A 213 2.35 -10.74 13.50
CA ALA A 213 2.51 -11.46 14.77
C ALA A 213 3.70 -10.95 15.63
N GLY A 214 4.68 -10.28 15.03
CA GLY A 214 5.81 -9.71 15.74
C GLY A 214 5.47 -8.44 16.56
N ARG A 215 4.24 -7.93 16.46
CA ARG A 215 3.80 -6.69 17.11
C ARG A 215 2.58 -6.91 17.99
N ALA A 216 2.67 -6.44 19.25
CA ALA A 216 1.59 -6.61 20.23
C ALA A 216 0.28 -5.95 19.80
N GLU A 217 0.34 -4.79 19.15
CA GLU A 217 -0.81 -4.04 18.65
C GLU A 217 -1.60 -4.77 17.56
N PHE A 218 -0.95 -5.65 16.79
CA PHE A 218 -1.56 -6.38 15.67
C PHE A 218 -1.93 -7.84 15.99
N LEU A 219 -1.71 -8.33 17.22
CA LEU A 219 -1.90 -9.75 17.55
C LEU A 219 -3.31 -10.28 17.26
N ALA A 220 -4.34 -9.46 17.42
CA ALA A 220 -5.72 -9.87 17.11
C ALA A 220 -5.90 -10.12 15.62
N GLU A 221 -5.37 -9.24 14.77
CA GLU A 221 -5.41 -9.38 13.32
C GLU A 221 -4.50 -10.52 12.84
N ALA A 222 -3.30 -10.65 13.41
CA ALA A 222 -2.41 -11.77 13.13
C ALA A 222 -3.10 -13.13 13.34
N ARG A 223 -3.82 -13.31 14.45
CA ARG A 223 -4.60 -14.52 14.71
C ARG A 223 -5.71 -14.75 13.70
N SER A 224 -6.37 -13.69 13.26
CA SER A 224 -7.41 -13.78 12.23
C SER A 224 -6.82 -14.24 10.89
N ARG A 225 -5.71 -13.62 10.43
CA ARG A 225 -5.01 -14.01 9.20
C ARG A 225 -4.45 -15.44 9.29
N LEU A 226 -3.85 -15.78 10.42
CA LEU A 226 -3.33 -17.12 10.68
C LEU A 226 -4.43 -18.18 10.59
N LYS A 227 -5.59 -17.91 11.17
CA LYS A 227 -6.75 -18.81 11.06
C LYS A 227 -7.17 -19.00 9.61
N MET A 228 -7.28 -17.92 8.83
CA MET A 228 -7.63 -18.01 7.41
C MET A 228 -6.61 -18.83 6.61
N ALA A 229 -5.32 -18.61 6.83
CA ALA A 229 -4.27 -19.39 6.20
C ALA A 229 -4.35 -20.88 6.55
N ILE A 230 -4.58 -21.21 7.81
CA ILE A 230 -4.70 -22.61 8.27
C ILE A 230 -5.97 -23.26 7.72
N ASP A 231 -7.09 -22.57 7.65
CA ASP A 231 -8.33 -23.09 7.06
C ASP A 231 -8.13 -23.43 5.57
N TRP A 232 -7.40 -22.56 4.82
CA TRP A 232 -6.99 -22.85 3.44
C TRP A 232 -6.03 -24.03 3.34
N LEU A 233 -5.06 -24.12 4.23
CA LEU A 233 -4.10 -25.22 4.26
C LEU A 233 -4.79 -26.57 4.51
N TYR A 234 -5.73 -26.62 5.44
CA TYR A 234 -6.55 -27.83 5.68
C TYR A 234 -7.45 -28.17 4.49
N SER A 235 -8.02 -27.17 3.84
CA SER A 235 -8.81 -27.34 2.63
C SER A 235 -7.97 -27.96 1.52
N TRP A 236 -6.78 -27.42 1.30
CA TRP A 236 -5.81 -27.93 0.33
C TRP A 236 -5.35 -29.37 0.66
N ALA A 237 -5.06 -29.66 1.93
CA ALA A 237 -4.62 -30.98 2.35
C ALA A 237 -5.70 -32.07 2.15
N ARG A 238 -6.97 -31.70 2.20
CA ARG A 238 -8.12 -32.59 1.96
C ARG A 238 -8.47 -32.77 0.48
N MET A 239 -7.95 -31.91 -0.37
CA MET A 239 -8.22 -31.98 -1.80
C MET A 239 -7.63 -33.27 -2.40
N PRO A 240 -8.30 -33.96 -3.31
CA PRO A 240 -7.76 -35.12 -4.04
C PRO A 240 -6.46 -34.77 -4.77
N HIS A 241 -5.56 -35.74 -4.91
CA HIS A 241 -4.23 -35.50 -5.53
C HIS A 241 -4.36 -34.93 -6.95
N GLU A 242 -5.25 -35.49 -7.76
CA GLU A 242 -5.50 -35.03 -9.13
C GLU A 242 -5.98 -33.56 -9.20
N GLU A 243 -6.83 -33.14 -8.25
CA GLU A 243 -7.31 -31.76 -8.18
C GLU A 243 -6.19 -30.80 -7.75
N ARG A 244 -5.31 -31.24 -6.82
CA ARG A 244 -4.16 -30.44 -6.39
C ARG A 244 -3.16 -30.21 -7.54
N GLU A 245 -2.88 -31.25 -8.33
CA GLU A 245 -2.02 -31.14 -9.51
C GLU A 245 -2.63 -30.21 -10.56
N ASN A 246 -3.92 -30.33 -10.83
CA ASN A 246 -4.63 -29.47 -11.80
C ASN A 246 -4.72 -28.00 -11.33
N ALA A 247 -4.82 -27.77 -10.02
CA ALA A 247 -4.87 -26.43 -9.45
C ALA A 247 -3.49 -25.71 -9.49
N ASN A 248 -2.42 -26.45 -9.77
CA ASN A 248 -1.04 -25.96 -9.71
C ASN A 248 -0.68 -25.28 -8.37
N GLU A 249 -1.33 -25.74 -7.29
CA GLU A 249 -1.12 -25.22 -5.95
C GLU A 249 -0.04 -26.05 -5.22
N ARG A 250 0.93 -25.34 -4.63
CA ARG A 250 2.05 -25.97 -3.93
C ARG A 250 2.31 -25.27 -2.62
N VAL A 251 2.28 -26.00 -1.53
CA VAL A 251 2.69 -25.52 -0.20
C VAL A 251 4.15 -25.91 0.02
N GLU A 252 4.97 -24.94 0.30
CA GLU A 252 6.42 -25.10 0.46
C GLU A 252 6.83 -25.16 1.93
N THR A 253 8.08 -25.58 2.18
CA THR A 253 8.66 -25.58 3.53
C THR A 253 8.70 -24.18 4.15
N SER A 254 8.94 -23.15 3.34
CA SER A 254 8.90 -21.75 3.73
C SER A 254 7.55 -21.32 4.24
N ASP A 255 6.45 -21.73 3.56
CA ASP A 255 5.09 -21.41 3.99
C ASP A 255 4.77 -22.06 5.34
N MET A 256 5.20 -23.31 5.53
CA MET A 256 5.01 -24.00 6.80
C MET A 256 5.82 -23.41 7.94
N ALA A 257 7.04 -22.95 7.65
CA ALA A 257 7.89 -22.25 8.62
C ALA A 257 7.29 -20.89 9.00
N GLU A 258 6.73 -20.18 8.02
CA GLU A 258 6.04 -18.91 8.25
C GLU A 258 4.82 -19.08 9.15
N LEU A 259 3.97 -20.07 8.87
CA LEU A 259 2.82 -20.39 9.70
C LEU A 259 3.22 -20.80 11.13
N ALA A 260 4.32 -21.57 11.25
CA ALA A 260 4.84 -21.98 12.56
C ALA A 260 5.39 -20.78 13.35
N MET A 261 6.09 -19.82 12.68
CA MET A 261 6.56 -18.59 13.29
C MET A 261 5.38 -17.71 13.75
N ALA A 262 4.39 -17.50 12.89
CA ALA A 262 3.20 -16.74 13.23
C ALA A 262 2.45 -17.36 14.43
N LYS A 263 2.34 -18.68 14.47
CA LYS A 263 1.74 -19.40 15.61
C LYS A 263 2.55 -19.21 16.89
N LEU A 264 3.88 -19.34 16.80
CA LEU A 264 4.75 -19.15 17.94
C LEU A 264 4.57 -17.77 18.56
N LEU A 265 4.55 -16.73 17.71
CA LEU A 265 4.47 -15.35 18.18
C LEU A 265 3.06 -14.96 18.65
N ALA A 266 2.01 -15.46 17.98
CA ALA A 266 0.63 -15.09 18.27
C ALA A 266 -0.07 -15.97 19.31
N GLU A 267 0.28 -17.27 19.38
CA GLU A 267 -0.41 -18.27 20.19
C GLU A 267 0.51 -18.99 21.20
N GLY A 268 1.82 -18.96 20.98
CA GLY A 268 2.83 -19.51 21.87
C GLY A 268 3.47 -20.83 21.42
N PRO A 269 4.51 -21.31 22.14
CA PRO A 269 5.34 -22.44 21.74
C PRO A 269 4.59 -23.78 21.62
N SER A 270 3.67 -24.03 22.55
CA SER A 270 2.86 -25.26 22.54
C SER A 270 2.04 -25.41 21.25
N ASP A 271 1.46 -24.31 20.79
CA ASP A 271 0.61 -24.31 19.59
C ASP A 271 1.44 -24.42 18.31
N ALA A 272 2.62 -23.80 18.27
CA ALA A 272 3.56 -23.96 17.16
C ALA A 272 4.06 -25.40 17.02
N VAL A 273 4.45 -26.04 18.14
CA VAL A 273 4.89 -27.46 18.15
C VAL A 273 3.75 -28.38 17.74
N ARG A 274 2.53 -28.17 18.26
CA ARG A 274 1.34 -28.96 17.91
C ARG A 274 1.02 -28.82 16.41
N PHE A 275 1.11 -27.63 15.87
CA PHE A 275 0.93 -27.37 14.44
C PHE A 275 1.94 -28.16 13.61
N LEU A 276 3.23 -28.04 13.88
CA LEU A 276 4.29 -28.77 13.16
C LEU A 276 4.09 -30.31 13.25
N ARG A 277 3.78 -30.83 14.42
CA ARG A 277 3.55 -32.30 14.60
C ARG A 277 2.31 -32.84 13.90
N GLY A 278 1.34 -32.00 13.62
CA GLY A 278 0.09 -32.37 12.96
C GLY A 278 0.22 -32.66 11.46
N TRP A 279 1.36 -32.38 10.85
CA TRP A 279 1.52 -32.48 9.40
C TRP A 279 2.32 -33.70 8.94
N THR A 280 1.91 -34.23 7.78
CA THR A 280 2.62 -35.28 7.03
C THR A 280 2.91 -34.78 5.61
N PRO A 281 4.07 -35.16 5.02
CA PRO A 281 5.09 -36.05 5.55
C PRO A 281 5.92 -35.37 6.67
N ARG A 282 6.44 -36.18 7.58
CA ARG A 282 7.28 -35.69 8.69
C ARG A 282 8.52 -34.91 8.23
N SER A 283 9.05 -35.23 7.06
CA SER A 283 10.18 -34.48 6.46
C SER A 283 9.86 -33.01 6.28
N LEU A 284 8.67 -32.66 5.82
CA LEU A 284 8.21 -31.28 5.66
C LEU A 284 8.14 -30.56 7.02
N SER A 285 7.53 -31.20 7.99
CA SER A 285 7.42 -30.70 9.37
C SER A 285 8.78 -30.47 10.03
N MET A 286 9.71 -31.41 9.85
CA MET A 286 11.07 -31.29 10.38
C MET A 286 11.85 -30.16 9.68
N ALA A 287 11.75 -30.05 8.35
CA ALA A 287 12.38 -28.99 7.59
C ALA A 287 11.84 -27.61 7.99
N ALA A 288 10.52 -27.49 8.15
CA ALA A 288 9.89 -26.25 8.61
C ALA A 288 10.30 -25.90 10.04
N GLY A 289 10.37 -26.88 10.93
CA GLY A 289 10.88 -26.70 12.31
C GLY A 289 12.34 -26.28 12.34
N GLY A 290 13.19 -26.84 11.48
CA GLY A 290 14.58 -26.44 11.32
C GLY A 290 14.71 -24.99 10.83
N SER A 291 13.91 -24.61 9.83
CA SER A 291 13.85 -23.22 9.32
C SER A 291 13.39 -22.25 10.42
N LEU A 292 12.36 -22.61 11.19
CA LEU A 292 11.90 -21.81 12.32
C LEU A 292 13.02 -21.62 13.38
N ALA A 293 13.76 -22.70 13.71
CA ALA A 293 14.84 -22.62 14.67
C ALA A 293 15.99 -21.70 14.18
N HIS A 294 16.38 -21.79 12.90
CA HIS A 294 17.36 -20.88 12.31
C HIS A 294 16.92 -19.42 12.38
N ARG A 295 15.68 -19.10 12.03
CA ARG A 295 15.15 -17.74 12.12
C ARG A 295 15.16 -17.20 13.54
N LEU A 296 14.88 -18.00 14.55
CA LEU A 296 14.96 -17.59 15.96
C LEU A 296 16.41 -17.33 16.41
N VAL A 297 17.38 -18.10 15.91
CA VAL A 297 18.80 -17.84 16.14
C VAL A 297 19.22 -16.52 15.51
N ASP A 298 18.83 -16.27 14.25
CA ASP A 298 19.15 -15.03 13.52
C ASP A 298 18.54 -13.79 14.20
N LEU A 299 17.37 -13.93 14.82
CA LEU A 299 16.72 -12.89 15.62
C LEU A 299 17.28 -12.76 17.04
N GLY A 300 18.19 -13.64 17.48
CA GLY A 300 18.68 -13.70 18.86
C GLY A 300 17.63 -14.13 19.89
N ARG A 301 16.51 -14.75 19.44
CA ARG A 301 15.39 -15.18 20.29
C ARG A 301 15.63 -16.58 20.86
N TYR A 302 16.74 -16.74 21.56
CA TYR A 302 17.09 -18.00 22.24
C TYR A 302 16.06 -18.41 23.30
N ASP A 303 15.38 -17.43 23.91
CA ASP A 303 14.29 -17.65 24.86
C ASP A 303 13.14 -18.46 24.24
N LEU A 304 12.74 -18.14 23.01
CA LEU A 304 11.70 -18.88 22.30
C LEU A 304 12.20 -20.22 21.78
N LEU A 305 13.47 -20.32 21.40
CA LEU A 305 14.08 -21.56 20.96
C LEU A 305 14.10 -22.61 22.10
N ASP A 306 14.50 -22.20 23.31
CA ASP A 306 14.49 -23.06 24.50
C ASP A 306 13.08 -23.53 24.84
N GLN A 307 12.08 -22.65 24.79
CA GLN A 307 10.67 -22.98 25.00
C GLN A 307 10.15 -23.97 23.94
N LEU A 308 10.52 -23.80 22.68
CA LEU A 308 10.17 -24.75 21.61
C LEU A 308 10.79 -26.13 21.87
N ALA A 309 12.05 -26.20 22.30
CA ALA A 309 12.74 -27.44 22.61
C ALA A 309 12.06 -28.18 23.78
N GLU A 310 11.69 -27.48 24.85
CA GLU A 310 10.97 -28.04 26.00
C GLU A 310 9.61 -28.63 25.60
N HIS A 311 8.84 -27.96 24.75
CA HIS A 311 7.55 -28.44 24.25
C HIS A 311 7.71 -29.52 23.17
N GLY A 312 8.83 -29.49 22.43
CA GLY A 312 9.18 -30.47 21.43
C GLY A 312 9.65 -31.81 22.01
N ALA A 313 10.23 -31.83 23.22
CA ALA A 313 10.68 -33.03 23.89
C ALA A 313 9.56 -33.83 24.59
N ARG A 314 8.40 -33.24 24.80
CA ARG A 314 7.17 -33.85 25.32
C ARG A 314 6.30 -34.43 24.20
#